data_4577d0891a95960d10d2700867d1350c
#
_entry.id   4577d0891a95960d10d2700867d1350c
#
_cell.length_a   1.000
_cell.length_b   1.000
_cell.length_c   1.000
_cell.angle_alpha   90.00
_cell.angle_beta   90.00
_cell.angle_gamma   90.00
#
_symmetry.space_group_name_H-M   'P 1'
#
loop_
_entity.id
_entity.type
_entity.pdbx_description
1 polymer ?
#
loop_
_entity_poly.entity_id
_entity_poly.type
_entity_poly.pdbx_seq_one_letter_code
_entity_poly.pdbx_strand_id
1 'polypeptide(L)'
;GKSVCFQVPAMMREGIAIVVTPLIALMKDQVQNLNDRGIRALCVNAGMNRREVDVALNNAAYGDFKFLYVSPERLGTRLFQSYLQEMNVSFIVVDEAHCISQWGYDFRPDYLQIGKLRSLVDAPVIALTATATPKVADDIMERLGFEQRNLIKSGFERPNLSYIVRKCEDKLGKLLSVCDSVPGTGIVYVRSRKKTEELSAFLTSNGISSSFYHAGLGTDSRTD
;
A
#
# COMPACT_ATOMS: atom_id res chain seq x y z
N GLY A 1 1.25 3.51 -10.87
CA GLY A 1 0.83 4.88 -11.17
C GLY A 1 0.16 5.63 -10.03
N LYS A 2 -0.56 4.98 -9.07
CA LYS A 2 -1.27 5.68 -7.97
C LYS A 2 -0.37 6.59 -7.14
N SER A 3 0.84 6.13 -6.78
CA SER A 3 1.74 6.92 -5.93
C SER A 3 2.15 8.27 -6.56
N VAL A 4 2.31 8.32 -7.88
CA VAL A 4 2.67 9.56 -8.61
C VAL A 4 1.56 10.61 -8.47
N CYS A 5 0.28 10.21 -8.36
CA CYS A 5 -0.84 11.12 -8.24
C CYS A 5 -0.78 12.02 -6.98
N PHE A 6 -0.12 11.57 -5.91
CA PHE A 6 0.08 12.38 -4.72
C PHE A 6 1.53 12.86 -4.54
N GLN A 7 2.51 12.11 -5.03
CA GLN A 7 3.91 12.50 -4.91
C GLN A 7 4.22 13.79 -5.67
N VAL A 8 3.74 13.91 -6.91
CA VAL A 8 3.96 15.12 -7.72
C VAL A 8 3.36 16.37 -7.07
N PRO A 9 2.06 16.44 -6.73
CA PRO A 9 1.51 17.64 -6.10
C PRO A 9 2.12 17.92 -4.71
N ALA A 10 2.51 16.88 -3.95
CA ALA A 10 3.19 17.09 -2.68
C ALA A 10 4.56 17.74 -2.87
N MET A 11 5.31 17.38 -3.90
CA MET A 11 6.62 18.00 -4.22
C MET A 11 6.49 19.47 -4.63
N MET A 12 5.33 19.90 -5.13
CA MET A 12 5.07 21.28 -5.56
C MET A 12 4.66 22.21 -4.41
N ARG A 13 4.42 21.71 -3.21
CA ARG A 13 3.98 22.50 -2.04
C ARG A 13 5.04 22.45 -0.94
N GLU A 14 5.12 23.50 -0.14
CA GLU A 14 5.89 23.48 1.09
C GLU A 14 5.27 22.57 2.15
N GLY A 15 6.07 22.06 3.07
CA GLY A 15 5.65 21.18 4.15
C GLY A 15 5.74 19.70 3.82
N ILE A 16 5.27 18.88 4.75
CA ILE A 16 5.35 17.41 4.71
C ILE A 16 4.00 16.80 4.32
N ALA A 17 4.01 15.82 3.43
CA ALA A 17 2.81 15.03 3.10
C ALA A 17 2.72 13.79 4.02
N ILE A 18 1.60 13.65 4.75
CA ILE A 18 1.32 12.47 5.57
C ILE A 18 0.60 11.43 4.71
N VAL A 19 1.23 10.27 4.51
CA VAL A 19 0.69 9.18 3.68
C VAL A 19 0.27 8.02 4.59
N VAL A 20 -1.02 7.81 4.73
CA VAL A 20 -1.57 6.68 5.49
C VAL A 20 -1.71 5.47 4.58
N THR A 21 -1.03 4.37 4.91
CA THR A 21 -1.04 3.13 4.13
C THR A 21 -1.02 1.90 5.04
N PRO A 22 -1.73 0.80 4.69
CA PRO A 22 -1.91 -0.34 5.59
C PRO A 22 -0.79 -1.38 5.52
N LEU A 23 0.04 -1.34 4.48
CA LEU A 23 1.01 -2.39 4.17
C LEU A 23 2.43 -1.93 4.49
N ILE A 24 2.99 -2.43 5.60
CA ILE A 24 4.33 -2.04 6.09
C ILE A 24 5.43 -2.32 5.04
N ALA A 25 5.38 -3.45 4.35
CA ALA A 25 6.36 -3.78 3.32
C ALA A 25 6.34 -2.76 2.18
N LEU A 26 5.15 -2.46 1.65
CA LEU A 26 4.97 -1.46 0.60
C LEU A 26 5.37 -0.05 1.06
N MET A 27 5.08 0.31 2.32
CA MET A 27 5.49 1.56 2.93
C MET A 27 7.02 1.71 2.92
N LYS A 28 7.74 0.69 3.37
CA LYS A 28 9.21 0.68 3.39
C LYS A 28 9.80 0.79 1.99
N ASP A 29 9.25 0.04 1.05
CA ASP A 29 9.67 0.06 -0.35
C ASP A 29 9.45 1.45 -1.00
N GLN A 30 8.29 2.08 -0.77
CA GLN A 30 8.04 3.43 -1.26
C GLN A 30 8.98 4.48 -0.63
N VAL A 31 9.24 4.39 0.67
CA VAL A 31 10.18 5.28 1.37
C VAL A 31 11.60 5.10 0.82
N GLN A 32 12.05 3.87 0.63
CA GLN A 32 13.37 3.59 0.05
C GLN A 32 13.48 4.17 -1.37
N ASN A 33 12.49 3.90 -2.22
CA ASN A 33 12.46 4.41 -3.60
C ASN A 33 12.48 5.95 -3.68
N LEU A 34 11.86 6.65 -2.72
CA LEU A 34 11.92 8.12 -2.65
C LEU A 34 13.31 8.59 -2.22
N ASN A 35 13.87 7.99 -1.18
CA ASN A 35 15.21 8.32 -0.68
C ASN A 35 16.30 8.07 -1.72
N ASP A 36 16.22 6.99 -2.49
CA ASP A 36 17.14 6.68 -3.60
C ASP A 36 17.11 7.73 -4.72
N ARG A 37 15.97 8.44 -4.84
CA ARG A 37 15.80 9.57 -5.77
C ARG A 37 16.16 10.92 -5.15
N GLY A 38 16.71 10.95 -3.95
CA GLY A 38 17.06 12.17 -3.22
C GLY A 38 15.87 12.90 -2.60
N ILE A 39 14.69 12.28 -2.54
CA ILE A 39 13.49 12.83 -1.90
C ILE A 39 13.39 12.27 -0.49
N ARG A 40 13.62 13.12 0.52
CA ARG A 40 13.65 12.70 1.92
C ARG A 40 12.28 12.24 2.39
N ALA A 41 12.17 10.97 2.75
CA ALA A 41 10.97 10.33 3.24
C ALA A 41 11.24 9.47 4.49
N LEU A 42 10.26 9.40 5.37
CA LEU A 42 10.28 8.63 6.61
C LEU A 42 9.08 7.67 6.67
N CYS A 43 9.17 6.64 7.51
CA CYS A 43 8.01 5.85 7.87
C CYS A 43 7.90 5.65 9.38
N VAL A 44 6.65 5.59 9.87
CA VAL A 44 6.28 5.23 11.23
C VAL A 44 5.23 4.13 11.17
N ASN A 45 5.58 2.92 11.61
CA ASN A 45 4.72 1.75 11.50
C ASN A 45 4.56 0.99 12.82
N ALA A 46 3.62 0.04 12.87
CA ALA A 46 3.30 -0.73 14.06
C ALA A 46 4.47 -1.59 14.59
N GLY A 47 5.42 -1.97 13.72
CA GLY A 47 6.58 -2.79 14.11
C GLY A 47 7.71 -2.01 14.79
N MET A 48 7.67 -0.67 14.80
CA MET A 48 8.70 0.17 15.42
C MET A 48 8.51 0.29 16.93
N ASN A 49 9.62 0.29 17.67
CA ASN A 49 9.61 0.57 19.09
C ASN A 49 9.39 2.07 19.38
N ARG A 50 9.14 2.43 20.64
CA ARG A 50 8.80 3.81 21.03
C ARG A 50 9.90 4.81 20.68
N ARG A 51 11.17 4.45 20.87
CA ARG A 51 12.31 5.35 20.59
C ARG A 51 12.46 5.60 19.09
N GLU A 52 12.31 4.56 18.29
CA GLU A 52 12.36 4.68 16.80
C GLU A 52 11.24 5.59 16.30
N VAL A 53 10.02 5.44 16.83
CA VAL A 53 8.87 6.28 16.51
C VAL A 53 9.14 7.73 16.90
N ASP A 54 9.65 7.97 18.10
CA ASP A 54 9.95 9.31 18.62
C ASP A 54 10.99 10.02 17.73
N VAL A 55 12.08 9.35 17.40
CA VAL A 55 13.11 9.89 16.49
C VAL A 55 12.55 10.20 15.10
N ALA A 56 11.75 9.28 14.55
CA ALA A 56 11.16 9.49 13.23
C ALA A 56 10.17 10.67 13.20
N LEU A 57 9.33 10.80 14.22
CA LEU A 57 8.38 11.90 14.35
C LEU A 57 9.06 13.24 14.62
N ASN A 58 10.11 13.25 15.43
CA ASN A 58 10.94 14.43 15.64
C ASN A 58 11.57 14.92 14.32
N ASN A 59 12.13 14.00 13.55
CA ASN A 59 12.67 14.30 12.23
C ASN A 59 11.61 14.80 11.26
N ALA A 60 10.39 14.27 11.32
CA ALA A 60 9.27 14.71 10.49
C ALA A 60 8.79 16.13 10.85
N ALA A 61 8.82 16.49 12.14
CA ALA A 61 8.34 17.78 12.62
C ALA A 61 9.38 18.90 12.39
N TYR A 62 10.66 18.63 12.62
CA TYR A 62 11.70 19.65 12.66
C TYR A 62 12.79 19.49 11.58
N GLY A 63 12.80 18.37 10.86
CA GLY A 63 13.71 18.12 9.75
C GLY A 63 13.11 18.52 8.41
N ASP A 64 13.94 18.48 7.37
CA ASP A 64 13.54 18.74 5.99
C ASP A 64 13.11 17.42 5.32
N PHE A 65 11.93 16.90 5.69
CA PHE A 65 11.35 15.69 5.10
C PHE A 65 10.09 16.03 4.30
N LYS A 66 9.96 15.41 3.14
CA LYS A 66 8.84 15.67 2.22
C LYS A 66 7.67 14.72 2.41
N PHE A 67 7.94 13.50 2.85
CA PHE A 67 6.92 12.48 3.06
C PHE A 67 7.10 11.79 4.41
N LEU A 68 5.98 11.64 5.13
CA LEU A 68 5.85 10.78 6.31
C LEU A 68 4.81 9.70 6.03
N TYR A 69 5.26 8.47 5.83
CA TYR A 69 4.39 7.32 5.72
C TYR A 69 4.03 6.80 7.10
N VAL A 70 2.74 6.59 7.35
CA VAL A 70 2.23 6.22 8.68
C VAL A 70 1.27 5.05 8.56
N SER A 71 1.44 4.05 9.43
CA SER A 71 0.43 3.01 9.57
C SER A 71 -0.79 3.52 10.35
N PRO A 72 -2.01 3.09 10.01
CA PRO A 72 -3.26 3.64 10.60
C PRO A 72 -3.28 3.56 12.12
N GLU A 73 -2.73 2.49 12.70
CA GLU A 73 -2.70 2.25 14.16
C GLU A 73 -1.90 3.32 14.92
N ARG A 74 -0.99 4.02 14.24
CA ARG A 74 -0.16 5.08 14.84
C ARG A 74 -0.88 6.42 14.94
N LEU A 75 -1.89 6.67 14.11
CA LEU A 75 -2.62 7.95 14.07
C LEU A 75 -3.30 8.30 15.41
N GLY A 76 -3.81 7.30 16.12
CA GLY A 76 -4.46 7.46 17.41
C GLY A 76 -3.53 7.61 18.60
N THR A 77 -2.21 7.46 18.42
CA THR A 77 -1.26 7.51 19.54
C THR A 77 -1.00 8.96 20.00
N ARG A 78 -0.88 9.17 21.32
CA ARG A 78 -0.58 10.49 21.89
C ARG A 78 0.72 11.08 21.34
N LEU A 79 1.73 10.22 21.13
CA LEU A 79 3.03 10.63 20.61
C LEU A 79 2.90 11.18 19.18
N PHE A 80 2.17 10.51 18.31
CA PHE A 80 1.93 10.99 16.94
C PHE A 80 1.17 12.33 16.97
N GLN A 81 0.10 12.42 17.77
CA GLN A 81 -0.73 13.63 17.84
C GLN A 81 0.02 14.85 18.38
N SER A 82 0.97 14.66 19.36
CA SER A 82 1.78 15.76 19.85
C SER A 82 2.74 16.32 18.80
N TYR A 83 3.39 15.47 18.03
CA TYR A 83 4.26 15.92 16.93
C TYR A 83 3.49 16.49 15.72
N LEU A 84 2.28 15.99 15.49
CA LEU A 84 1.44 16.47 14.40
C LEU A 84 1.16 17.98 14.48
N GLN A 85 0.99 18.52 15.68
CA GLN A 85 0.75 19.95 15.91
C GLN A 85 1.95 20.83 15.54
N GLU A 86 3.15 20.25 15.52
CA GLU A 86 4.40 20.93 15.16
C GLU A 86 4.75 20.79 13.67
N MET A 87 4.00 19.95 12.92
CA MET A 87 4.26 19.70 11.51
C MET A 87 3.55 20.71 10.61
N ASN A 88 4.25 21.26 9.63
CA ASN A 88 3.65 21.96 8.51
C ASN A 88 3.15 20.92 7.49
N VAL A 89 1.88 20.47 7.62
CA VAL A 89 1.32 19.41 6.79
C VAL A 89 0.81 19.98 5.47
N SER A 90 1.39 19.54 4.36
CA SER A 90 1.00 19.98 3.00
C SER A 90 -0.18 19.20 2.42
N PHE A 91 -0.25 17.89 2.71
CA PHE A 91 -1.31 16.97 2.27
C PHE A 91 -1.53 15.85 3.27
N ILE A 92 -2.77 15.37 3.34
CA ILE A 92 -3.11 14.06 3.91
C ILE A 92 -3.44 13.14 2.74
N VAL A 93 -2.70 12.06 2.60
CA VAL A 93 -2.90 11.04 1.57
C VAL A 93 -3.40 9.76 2.21
N VAL A 94 -4.50 9.23 1.71
CA VAL A 94 -5.09 7.97 2.16
C VAL A 94 -4.91 6.95 1.05
N ASP A 95 -3.89 6.13 1.17
CA ASP A 95 -3.66 5.02 0.24
C ASP A 95 -4.52 3.82 0.64
N GLU A 96 -4.90 3.00 -0.33
CA GLU A 96 -5.86 1.90 -0.17
C GLU A 96 -7.13 2.33 0.60
N ALA A 97 -7.69 3.49 0.22
CA ALA A 97 -8.80 4.14 0.92
C ALA A 97 -10.04 3.26 1.07
N HIS A 98 -10.18 2.17 0.27
CA HIS A 98 -11.25 1.20 0.44
C HIS A 98 -11.25 0.53 1.83
N CYS A 99 -10.10 0.55 2.54
CA CYS A 99 -9.99 0.03 3.90
C CYS A 99 -10.82 0.82 4.94
N ILE A 100 -11.28 2.04 4.64
CA ILE A 100 -12.15 2.81 5.53
C ILE A 100 -13.60 2.34 5.48
N SER A 101 -13.99 1.63 4.41
CA SER A 101 -15.36 1.24 4.13
C SER A 101 -15.66 -0.17 4.63
N GLN A 102 -16.74 -0.34 5.38
CA GLN A 102 -17.26 -1.66 5.77
C GLN A 102 -17.80 -2.45 4.56
N TRP A 103 -18.06 -1.78 3.45
CA TRP A 103 -18.49 -2.39 2.20
C TRP A 103 -17.30 -2.78 1.30
N GLY A 104 -16.08 -2.44 1.72
CA GLY A 104 -14.85 -2.87 1.08
C GLY A 104 -14.48 -4.30 1.48
N TYR A 105 -13.63 -4.93 0.71
CA TYR A 105 -13.18 -6.32 0.97
C TYR A 105 -12.12 -6.42 2.09
N ASP A 106 -11.49 -5.31 2.50
CA ASP A 106 -10.43 -5.25 3.53
C ASP A 106 -10.68 -4.07 4.49
N PHE A 107 -11.82 -4.12 5.20
CA PHE A 107 -12.15 -3.09 6.19
C PHE A 107 -11.18 -3.13 7.38
N ARG A 108 -10.65 -1.95 7.72
CA ARG A 108 -9.74 -1.78 8.87
C ARG A 108 -10.23 -0.67 9.78
N PRO A 109 -10.65 -0.99 11.03
CA PRO A 109 -11.20 -0.01 11.97
C PRO A 109 -10.28 1.19 12.23
N ASP A 110 -8.95 0.97 12.22
CA ASP A 110 -7.97 2.04 12.46
C ASP A 110 -7.98 3.13 11.37
N TYR A 111 -8.50 2.83 10.16
CA TYR A 111 -8.71 3.83 9.12
C TYR A 111 -9.73 4.90 9.49
N LEU A 112 -10.64 4.63 10.44
CA LEU A 112 -11.59 5.61 10.93
C LEU A 112 -10.89 6.76 11.69
N GLN A 113 -9.65 6.55 12.17
CA GLN A 113 -8.86 7.61 12.80
C GLN A 113 -8.45 8.72 11.80
N ILE A 114 -8.46 8.42 10.49
CA ILE A 114 -8.10 9.41 9.46
C ILE A 114 -9.11 10.57 9.43
N GLY A 115 -10.39 10.29 9.68
CA GLY A 115 -11.39 11.34 9.82
C GLY A 115 -11.07 12.32 10.97
N LYS A 116 -10.55 11.81 12.09
CA LYS A 116 -10.07 12.65 13.21
C LYS A 116 -8.80 13.42 12.84
N LEU A 117 -7.86 12.80 12.11
CA LEU A 117 -6.66 13.49 11.63
C LEU A 117 -7.02 14.73 10.81
N ARG A 118 -8.01 14.60 9.93
CA ARG A 118 -8.51 15.73 9.14
C ARG A 118 -9.04 16.90 9.97
N SER A 119 -9.66 16.63 11.12
CA SER A 119 -10.14 17.69 12.01
C SER A 119 -9.03 18.39 12.81
N LEU A 120 -7.84 17.78 12.89
CA LEU A 120 -6.68 18.31 13.61
C LEU A 120 -5.75 19.12 12.70
N VAL A 121 -5.84 18.95 11.38
CA VAL A 121 -4.90 19.51 10.40
C VAL A 121 -5.69 20.10 9.24
N ASP A 122 -5.48 21.38 8.97
CA ASP A 122 -6.05 22.08 7.80
C ASP A 122 -5.17 21.81 6.56
N ALA A 123 -5.34 20.63 5.97
CA ALA A 123 -4.63 20.23 4.76
C ALA A 123 -5.57 19.49 3.80
N PRO A 124 -5.39 19.65 2.48
CA PRO A 124 -6.19 18.92 1.49
C PRO A 124 -5.95 17.41 1.61
N VAL A 125 -7.03 16.64 1.39
CA VAL A 125 -7.03 15.18 1.46
C VAL A 125 -7.11 14.58 0.07
N ILE A 126 -6.24 13.61 -0.21
CA ILE A 126 -6.24 12.80 -1.43
C ILE A 126 -6.47 11.34 -1.03
N ALA A 127 -7.59 10.75 -1.44
CA ALA A 127 -7.90 9.34 -1.20
C ALA A 127 -7.72 8.52 -2.48
N LEU A 128 -6.98 7.44 -2.40
CA LEU A 128 -6.59 6.60 -3.54
C LEU A 128 -6.95 5.15 -3.29
N THR A 129 -7.56 4.53 -4.27
CA THR A 129 -7.82 3.07 -4.27
C THR A 129 -7.90 2.53 -5.70
N ALA A 130 -7.58 1.26 -5.89
CA ALA A 130 -7.74 0.57 -7.16
C ALA A 130 -9.09 -0.15 -7.29
N THR A 131 -9.83 -0.35 -6.20
CA THR A 131 -10.88 -1.37 -6.09
C THR A 131 -12.17 -0.83 -5.45
N ALA A 132 -12.53 0.43 -5.69
CA ALA A 132 -13.76 1.00 -5.17
C ALA A 132 -14.96 0.76 -6.09
N THR A 133 -16.01 0.11 -5.57
CA THR A 133 -17.35 0.17 -6.17
C THR A 133 -17.97 1.54 -5.92
N PRO A 134 -19.05 1.94 -6.63
CA PRO A 134 -19.72 3.23 -6.36
C PRO A 134 -20.10 3.40 -4.89
N LYS A 135 -20.62 2.36 -4.24
CA LYS A 135 -20.99 2.37 -2.83
C LYS A 135 -19.79 2.57 -1.90
N VAL A 136 -18.66 1.95 -2.21
CA VAL A 136 -17.40 2.13 -1.46
C VAL A 136 -16.86 3.55 -1.65
N ALA A 137 -16.94 4.11 -2.86
CA ALA A 137 -16.49 5.47 -3.14
C ALA A 137 -17.32 6.50 -2.36
N ASP A 138 -18.64 6.33 -2.30
CA ASP A 138 -19.53 7.20 -1.54
C ASP A 138 -19.23 7.12 -0.02
N ASP A 139 -19.04 5.91 0.53
CA ASP A 139 -18.66 5.71 1.94
C ASP A 139 -17.28 6.32 2.28
N ILE A 140 -16.29 6.21 1.37
CA ILE A 140 -14.98 6.88 1.53
C ILE A 140 -15.17 8.40 1.64
N MET A 141 -15.95 9.00 0.75
CA MET A 141 -16.18 10.45 0.74
C MET A 141 -16.87 10.91 2.02
N GLU A 142 -17.89 10.19 2.48
CA GLU A 142 -18.63 10.49 3.71
C GLU A 142 -17.69 10.41 4.93
N ARG A 143 -16.96 9.30 5.09
CA ARG A 143 -16.09 9.07 6.27
C ARG A 143 -14.88 9.99 6.32
N LEU A 144 -14.39 10.43 5.18
CA LEU A 144 -13.33 11.43 5.08
C LEU A 144 -13.88 12.87 5.07
N GLY A 145 -15.20 13.06 5.09
CA GLY A 145 -15.83 14.37 5.18
C GLY A 145 -15.59 15.25 3.94
N PHE A 146 -15.58 14.68 2.72
CA PHE A 146 -15.50 15.47 1.51
C PHE A 146 -16.79 16.25 1.29
N GLU A 147 -16.70 17.57 1.21
CA GLU A 147 -17.87 18.45 0.97
C GLU A 147 -18.33 18.42 -0.49
N GLN A 148 -17.41 18.21 -1.41
CA GLN A 148 -17.67 18.15 -2.84
C GLN A 148 -17.30 16.79 -3.42
N ARG A 149 -18.09 16.32 -4.39
CA ARG A 149 -17.84 15.07 -5.08
C ARG A 149 -16.76 15.24 -6.17
N ASN A 150 -15.50 15.23 -5.76
CA ASN A 150 -14.35 15.24 -6.68
C ASN A 150 -13.83 13.81 -6.91
N LEU A 151 -14.66 12.97 -7.53
CA LEU A 151 -14.30 11.58 -7.85
C LEU A 151 -13.71 11.49 -9.26
N ILE A 152 -12.42 11.21 -9.34
CA ILE A 152 -11.71 10.93 -10.59
C ILE A 152 -11.62 9.41 -10.77
N LYS A 153 -12.26 8.89 -11.80
CA LYS A 153 -12.28 7.46 -12.11
C LYS A 153 -11.69 7.20 -13.49
N SER A 154 -10.67 6.34 -13.56
CA SER A 154 -10.20 5.76 -14.83
C SER A 154 -10.86 4.41 -15.09
N GLY A 155 -10.91 3.99 -16.34
CA GLY A 155 -11.41 2.66 -16.71
C GLY A 155 -10.54 1.54 -16.12
N PHE A 156 -11.16 0.37 -15.93
CA PHE A 156 -10.46 -0.84 -15.48
C PHE A 156 -9.85 -1.62 -16.66
N GLU A 157 -10.15 -1.22 -17.87
CA GLU A 157 -9.66 -1.88 -19.07
C GLU A 157 -8.14 -1.75 -19.18
N ARG A 158 -7.52 -2.86 -19.42
CA ARG A 158 -6.08 -2.99 -19.60
C ARG A 158 -5.83 -3.68 -20.96
N PRO A 159 -5.70 -2.94 -22.05
CA PRO A 159 -5.62 -3.51 -23.40
C PRO A 159 -4.41 -4.45 -23.59
N ASN A 160 -3.41 -4.32 -22.73
CA ASN A 160 -2.23 -5.19 -22.71
C ASN A 160 -2.36 -6.43 -21.80
N LEU A 161 -3.54 -6.66 -21.18
CA LEU A 161 -3.79 -7.82 -20.32
C LEU A 161 -4.93 -8.66 -20.90
N SER A 162 -4.67 -9.95 -21.05
CA SER A 162 -5.68 -10.93 -21.47
C SER A 162 -6.08 -11.83 -20.29
N TYR A 163 -7.37 -11.88 -20.00
CA TYR A 163 -7.92 -12.78 -18.98
C TYR A 163 -8.41 -14.06 -19.65
N ILE A 164 -7.75 -15.18 -19.35
CA ILE A 164 -8.05 -16.47 -19.97
C ILE A 164 -8.51 -17.44 -18.88
N VAL A 165 -9.74 -17.93 -18.98
CA VAL A 165 -10.29 -18.97 -18.09
C VAL A 165 -10.41 -20.27 -18.88
N ARG A 166 -9.79 -21.33 -18.39
CA ARG A 166 -9.83 -22.66 -19.00
C ARG A 166 -10.18 -23.71 -17.95
N LYS A 167 -11.17 -24.54 -18.26
CA LYS A 167 -11.43 -25.76 -17.49
C LYS A 167 -10.42 -26.82 -17.93
N CYS A 168 -9.68 -27.39 -16.98
CA CYS A 168 -8.76 -28.50 -17.26
C CYS A 168 -8.76 -29.48 -16.09
N GLU A 169 -8.59 -30.75 -16.37
CA GLU A 169 -8.48 -31.83 -15.38
C GLU A 169 -7.05 -31.95 -14.89
N ASP A 170 -6.07 -31.91 -15.78
CA ASP A 170 -4.64 -31.89 -15.46
C ASP A 170 -4.12 -30.46 -15.37
N LYS A 171 -4.16 -29.89 -14.16
CA LYS A 171 -3.67 -28.53 -13.88
C LYS A 171 -2.15 -28.44 -13.92
N LEU A 172 -1.43 -29.50 -13.54
CA LEU A 172 0.04 -29.49 -13.50
C LEU A 172 0.64 -29.55 -14.90
N GLY A 173 0.18 -30.46 -15.76
CA GLY A 173 0.58 -30.52 -17.14
C GLY A 173 0.21 -29.24 -17.93
N LYS A 174 -0.96 -28.64 -17.60
CA LYS A 174 -1.34 -27.36 -18.21
C LYS A 174 -0.45 -26.21 -17.76
N LEU A 175 -0.02 -26.19 -16.51
CA LEU A 175 0.92 -25.19 -15.99
C LEU A 175 2.26 -25.29 -16.71
N LEU A 176 2.85 -26.48 -16.86
CA LEU A 176 4.07 -26.70 -17.63
C LEU A 176 3.92 -26.20 -19.07
N SER A 177 2.85 -26.60 -19.73
CA SER A 177 2.56 -26.12 -21.10
C SER A 177 2.47 -24.59 -21.23
N VAL A 178 1.96 -23.89 -20.21
CA VAL A 178 1.93 -22.42 -20.18
C VAL A 178 3.32 -21.85 -19.99
N CYS A 179 4.10 -22.40 -19.05
CA CYS A 179 5.47 -21.93 -18.80
C CYS A 179 6.38 -22.13 -20.03
N ASP A 180 6.20 -23.19 -20.78
CA ASP A 180 6.96 -23.46 -22.02
C ASP A 180 6.53 -22.56 -23.17
N SER A 181 5.25 -22.21 -23.23
CA SER A 181 4.67 -21.47 -24.37
C SER A 181 4.75 -19.95 -24.21
N VAL A 182 4.85 -19.46 -22.99
CA VAL A 182 4.81 -18.02 -22.69
C VAL A 182 6.15 -17.60 -22.07
N PRO A 183 7.01 -16.91 -22.83
CA PRO A 183 8.29 -16.46 -22.29
C PRO A 183 8.11 -15.33 -21.27
N GLY A 184 8.99 -15.28 -20.27
CA GLY A 184 9.03 -14.25 -19.25
C GLY A 184 8.81 -14.77 -17.85
N THR A 185 8.56 -13.85 -16.91
CA THR A 185 8.33 -14.17 -15.49
C THR A 185 6.85 -14.42 -15.24
N GLY A 186 6.56 -15.49 -14.48
CA GLY A 186 5.20 -15.87 -14.09
C GLY A 186 5.00 -15.87 -12.58
N ILE A 187 3.77 -15.59 -12.12
CA ILE A 187 3.34 -15.76 -10.73
C ILE A 187 2.20 -16.76 -10.68
N VAL A 188 2.36 -17.80 -9.86
CA VAL A 188 1.35 -18.86 -9.69
C VAL A 188 0.75 -18.78 -8.29
N TYR A 189 -0.55 -18.45 -8.21
CA TYR A 189 -1.27 -18.38 -6.95
C TYR A 189 -1.90 -19.72 -6.58
N VAL A 190 -1.68 -20.16 -5.34
CA VAL A 190 -2.28 -21.36 -4.76
C VAL A 190 -2.86 -21.10 -3.38
N ARG A 191 -3.75 -21.98 -2.91
CA ARG A 191 -4.53 -21.76 -1.69
C ARG A 191 -3.81 -22.05 -0.37
N SER A 192 -2.71 -22.82 -0.37
CA SER A 192 -2.03 -23.21 0.86
C SER A 192 -0.51 -23.08 0.75
N ARG A 193 0.13 -22.82 1.90
CA ARG A 193 1.59 -22.71 2.03
C ARG A 193 2.29 -23.95 1.51
N LYS A 194 1.87 -25.14 1.97
CA LYS A 194 2.40 -26.42 1.52
C LYS A 194 2.34 -26.59 -0.01
N LYS A 195 1.23 -26.13 -0.63
CA LYS A 195 1.05 -26.21 -2.08
C LYS A 195 2.02 -25.29 -2.85
N THR A 196 2.42 -24.14 -2.27
CA THR A 196 3.44 -23.28 -2.90
C THR A 196 4.79 -23.96 -2.98
N GLU A 197 5.20 -24.63 -1.90
CA GLU A 197 6.46 -25.39 -1.83
C GLU A 197 6.46 -26.58 -2.78
N GLU A 198 5.41 -27.41 -2.75
CA GLU A 198 5.23 -28.55 -3.63
C GLU A 198 5.27 -28.14 -5.12
N LEU A 199 4.61 -27.02 -5.46
CA LEU A 199 4.53 -26.55 -6.83
C LEU A 199 5.86 -25.99 -7.32
N SER A 200 6.59 -25.27 -6.47
CA SER A 200 7.94 -24.81 -6.79
C SER A 200 8.89 -25.98 -7.02
N ALA A 201 8.88 -26.99 -6.13
CA ALA A 201 9.67 -28.21 -6.32
C ALA A 201 9.33 -28.94 -7.64
N PHE A 202 8.02 -29.04 -7.95
CA PHE A 202 7.53 -29.64 -9.19
C PHE A 202 8.04 -28.89 -10.44
N LEU A 203 7.95 -27.56 -10.47
CA LEU A 203 8.43 -26.73 -11.57
C LEU A 203 9.94 -26.87 -11.75
N THR A 204 10.70 -26.81 -10.65
CA THR A 204 12.16 -26.95 -10.67
C THR A 204 12.57 -28.34 -11.18
N SER A 205 11.89 -29.42 -10.78
CA SER A 205 12.17 -30.77 -11.27
C SER A 205 11.88 -30.97 -12.77
N ASN A 206 11.05 -30.07 -13.36
CA ASN A 206 10.77 -30.04 -14.80
C ASN A 206 11.57 -28.95 -15.55
N GLY A 207 12.67 -28.47 -14.95
CA GLY A 207 13.60 -27.55 -15.62
C GLY A 207 13.17 -26.07 -15.61
N ILE A 208 12.08 -25.70 -14.91
CA ILE A 208 11.59 -24.32 -14.79
C ILE A 208 12.12 -23.71 -13.50
N SER A 209 12.98 -22.69 -13.60
CA SER A 209 13.47 -21.95 -12.44
C SER A 209 12.30 -21.35 -11.67
N SER A 210 12.11 -21.72 -10.39
CA SER A 210 11.02 -21.23 -9.56
C SER A 210 11.40 -21.15 -8.10
N SER A 211 10.79 -20.19 -7.40
CA SER A 211 10.82 -20.10 -5.95
C SER A 211 9.40 -19.97 -5.38
N PHE A 212 9.26 -20.13 -4.08
CA PHE A 212 7.95 -20.02 -3.43
C PHE A 212 7.94 -18.88 -2.42
N TYR A 213 6.76 -18.28 -2.26
CA TYR A 213 6.52 -17.20 -1.30
C TYR A 213 5.24 -17.44 -0.50
N HIS A 214 5.30 -17.33 0.82
CA HIS A 214 4.13 -17.38 1.70
C HIS A 214 4.38 -16.68 3.04
N ALA A 215 3.32 -16.34 3.76
CA ALA A 215 3.37 -15.61 5.02
C ALA A 215 4.08 -16.34 6.18
N GLY A 216 4.42 -17.62 6.04
CA GLY A 216 5.16 -18.41 7.02
C GLY A 216 6.69 -18.31 6.89
N LEU A 217 7.21 -17.67 5.84
CA LEU A 217 8.64 -17.44 5.69
C LEU A 217 9.15 -16.42 6.70
N GLY A 218 10.40 -16.56 7.15
CA GLY A 218 11.08 -15.57 7.98
C GLY A 218 11.24 -14.22 7.28
N THR A 219 11.49 -13.17 8.06
CA THR A 219 11.58 -11.80 7.52
C THR A 219 12.68 -11.67 6.46
N ASP A 220 13.83 -12.33 6.67
CA ASP A 220 14.98 -12.27 5.76
C ASP A 220 14.70 -12.99 4.43
N SER A 221 14.02 -14.15 4.50
CA SER A 221 13.61 -14.91 3.29
C SER A 221 12.44 -14.27 2.49
N ARG A 222 11.89 -13.17 2.96
CA ARG A 222 10.83 -12.42 2.23
C ARG A 222 11.38 -11.24 1.44
N THR A 223 12.63 -10.86 1.70
CA THR A 223 13.30 -9.69 1.09
C THR A 223 14.25 -10.08 -0.03
N ASP A 224 14.63 -11.32 -0.14
CA ASP A 224 15.41 -11.91 -1.24
C ASP A 224 14.46 -12.36 -2.38
#